data_73e3d1399889973cba4ceebaee4f8dc5
#
_entry.id   73e3d1399889973cba4ceebaee4f8dc5
#
_cell.length_a   1.000
_cell.length_b   1.000
_cell.length_c   1.000
_cell.angle_alpha   90.00
_cell.angle_beta   90.00
_cell.angle_gamma   90.00
#
_symmetry.space_group_name_H-M   'P 1'
#
loop_
_entity.id
_entity.type
_entity.pdbx_description
1 polymer ?
#
loop_
_entity_poly.entity_id
_entity_poly.type
_entity_poly.pdbx_seq_one_letter_code
_entity_poly.pdbx_strand_id
1 'polypeptide(L)'
;MELKSAVVVVTGANRGLGRHLAAQLVERGAKVYGTARRPETIDLPGVIPLRVDVTDEGSIQAAARAASDTTLLVNNAGMSTGASLAAGDLDAVRLEMETNFFGPLATTRAFAPVIEGNGGGAVLNVLSVLSWLHPAALGSYAATKAAAWALTNATRQELEPRGIAVSALHVAYMDTDMAAAVPADQKTDPSDVARQALDGIEAGLSEILADETTRAVKGNLSASLNAA
;
A
#
# COMPACT_ATOMS: atom_id res chain seq x y z
N MET A 1 4.16 -13.89 9.86
CA MET A 1 4.48 -14.88 8.80
C MET A 1 5.97 -14.82 8.50
N GLU A 2 6.58 -15.90 7.98
CA GLU A 2 7.99 -15.86 7.55
C GLU A 2 8.09 -15.41 6.10
N LEU A 3 8.83 -14.33 5.84
CA LEU A 3 8.97 -13.78 4.48
C LEU A 3 9.85 -14.65 3.58
N LYS A 4 10.81 -15.39 4.14
CA LYS A 4 11.70 -16.28 3.38
C LYS A 4 10.96 -17.33 2.53
N SER A 5 9.79 -17.77 2.97
CA SER A 5 8.96 -18.75 2.26
C SER A 5 7.75 -18.13 1.56
N ALA A 6 7.62 -16.80 1.63
CA ALA A 6 6.46 -16.12 1.08
C ALA A 6 6.55 -15.99 -0.44
N VAL A 7 5.40 -16.04 -1.08
CA VAL A 7 5.20 -15.62 -2.46
C VAL A 7 4.42 -14.31 -2.43
N VAL A 8 5.03 -13.23 -2.93
CA VAL A 8 4.56 -11.87 -2.72
C VAL A 8 4.19 -11.21 -4.04
N VAL A 9 3.03 -10.58 -4.07
CA VAL A 9 2.66 -9.63 -5.13
C VAL A 9 2.78 -8.21 -4.58
N VAL A 10 3.59 -7.36 -5.24
CA VAL A 10 3.75 -5.94 -4.89
C VAL A 10 3.17 -5.07 -5.99
N THR A 11 2.12 -4.30 -5.70
CA THR A 11 1.56 -3.37 -6.68
C THR A 11 2.40 -2.08 -6.76
N GLY A 12 2.66 -1.58 -7.98
CA GLY A 12 3.49 -0.39 -8.18
C GLY A 12 4.96 -0.59 -7.81
N ALA A 13 5.55 -1.72 -8.19
CA ALA A 13 6.92 -2.13 -7.81
C ALA A 13 8.04 -1.50 -8.65
N ASN A 14 7.73 -0.68 -9.64
CA ASN A 14 8.73 -0.13 -10.57
C ASN A 14 9.47 1.11 -10.04
N ARG A 15 8.97 1.78 -8.99
CA ARG A 15 9.59 2.98 -8.38
C ARG A 15 9.18 3.18 -6.93
N GLY A 16 9.79 4.17 -6.28
CA GLY A 16 9.46 4.60 -4.93
C GLY A 16 9.46 3.45 -3.91
N LEU A 17 8.55 3.50 -2.94
CA LEU A 17 8.45 2.51 -1.88
C LEU A 17 8.27 1.08 -2.40
N GLY A 18 7.43 0.91 -3.44
CA GLY A 18 7.17 -0.42 -4.02
C GLY A 18 8.43 -1.10 -4.56
N ARG A 19 9.37 -0.32 -5.12
CA ARG A 19 10.67 -0.83 -5.57
C ARG A 19 11.52 -1.31 -4.39
N HIS A 20 11.57 -0.54 -3.29
CA HIS A 20 12.32 -0.92 -2.09
C HIS A 20 11.70 -2.14 -1.39
N LEU A 21 10.37 -2.21 -1.31
CA LEU A 21 9.67 -3.39 -0.79
C LEU A 21 10.01 -4.64 -1.61
N ALA A 22 9.91 -4.55 -2.94
CA ALA A 22 10.22 -5.68 -3.81
C ALA A 22 11.68 -6.13 -3.71
N ALA A 23 12.64 -5.21 -3.67
CA ALA A 23 14.05 -5.52 -3.52
C ALA A 23 14.35 -6.23 -2.19
N GLN A 24 13.89 -5.66 -1.06
CA GLN A 24 14.12 -6.25 0.26
C GLN A 24 13.39 -7.58 0.47
N LEU A 25 12.24 -7.79 -0.18
CA LEU A 25 11.58 -9.10 -0.18
C LEU A 25 12.42 -10.16 -0.89
N VAL A 26 13.01 -9.82 -2.03
CA VAL A 26 13.96 -10.72 -2.73
C VAL A 26 15.18 -11.02 -1.84
N GLU A 27 15.76 -10.00 -1.19
CA GLU A 27 16.88 -10.15 -0.26
C GLU A 27 16.54 -11.05 0.93
N ARG A 28 15.29 -11.02 1.41
CA ARG A 28 14.79 -11.91 2.47
C ARG A 28 14.44 -13.33 1.97
N GLY A 29 14.60 -13.61 0.67
CA GLY A 29 14.40 -14.92 0.06
C GLY A 29 12.97 -15.22 -0.37
N ALA A 30 12.09 -14.22 -0.41
CA ALA A 30 10.75 -14.36 -0.95
C ALA A 30 10.75 -14.50 -2.49
N LYS A 31 9.77 -15.19 -3.04
CA LYS A 31 9.44 -15.12 -4.45
C LYS A 31 8.58 -13.88 -4.67
N VAL A 32 8.99 -12.97 -5.55
CA VAL A 32 8.35 -11.66 -5.73
C VAL A 32 7.81 -11.48 -7.14
N TYR A 33 6.54 -11.23 -7.26
CA TYR A 33 5.88 -10.68 -8.43
C TYR A 33 5.74 -9.17 -8.26
N GLY A 34 6.49 -8.40 -9.03
CA GLY A 34 6.35 -6.93 -9.06
C GLY A 34 5.36 -6.51 -10.13
N THR A 35 4.45 -5.60 -9.84
CA THR A 35 3.48 -5.17 -10.85
C THR A 35 3.61 -3.69 -11.20
N ALA A 36 3.37 -3.37 -12.46
CA ALA A 36 3.28 -2.02 -12.99
C ALA A 36 2.38 -2.00 -14.24
N ARG A 37 1.88 -0.82 -14.62
CA ARG A 37 1.16 -0.63 -15.90
C ARG A 37 2.04 -0.98 -17.11
N ARG A 38 3.33 -0.73 -16.98
CA ARG A 38 4.39 -1.08 -17.95
C ARG A 38 5.41 -1.98 -17.24
N PRO A 39 5.25 -3.31 -17.31
CA PRO A 39 6.09 -4.26 -16.56
C PRO A 39 7.58 -4.20 -16.96
N GLU A 40 7.89 -3.76 -18.18
CA GLU A 40 9.25 -3.55 -18.64
C GLU A 40 10.02 -2.46 -17.88
N THR A 41 9.32 -1.66 -17.07
CA THR A 41 9.96 -0.66 -16.18
C THR A 41 10.41 -1.24 -14.84
N ILE A 42 10.16 -2.52 -14.60
CA ILE A 42 10.63 -3.24 -13.41
C ILE A 42 11.97 -3.89 -13.75
N ASP A 43 13.05 -3.24 -13.34
CA ASP A 43 14.45 -3.62 -13.65
C ASP A 43 15.16 -4.24 -12.42
N LEU A 44 14.39 -4.84 -11.51
CA LEU A 44 14.93 -5.46 -10.29
C LEU A 44 15.26 -6.94 -10.51
N PRO A 45 16.54 -7.35 -10.31
CA PRO A 45 16.91 -8.76 -10.34
C PRO A 45 16.10 -9.58 -9.32
N GLY A 46 15.62 -10.75 -9.73
CA GLY A 46 14.85 -11.66 -8.87
C GLY A 46 13.37 -11.33 -8.76
N VAL A 47 12.91 -10.22 -9.31
CA VAL A 47 11.48 -9.85 -9.38
C VAL A 47 10.90 -10.32 -10.71
N ILE A 48 9.76 -10.99 -10.65
CA ILE A 48 8.99 -11.43 -11.83
C ILE A 48 8.01 -10.31 -12.19
N PRO A 49 8.18 -9.63 -13.33
CA PRO A 49 7.32 -8.51 -13.70
C PRO A 49 5.95 -8.99 -14.20
N LEU A 50 4.87 -8.35 -13.73
CA LEU A 50 3.52 -8.56 -14.22
C LEU A 50 2.86 -7.22 -14.60
N ARG A 51 2.05 -7.23 -15.66
CA ARG A 51 1.24 -6.07 -16.01
C ARG A 51 0.01 -5.97 -15.14
N VAL A 52 -0.12 -4.88 -14.37
CA VAL A 52 -1.34 -4.52 -13.65
C VAL A 52 -1.57 -3.01 -13.73
N ASP A 53 -2.76 -2.64 -14.13
CA ASP A 53 -3.36 -1.36 -13.82
C ASP A 53 -4.41 -1.61 -12.73
N VAL A 54 -4.23 -1.00 -11.56
CA VAL A 54 -5.14 -1.24 -10.42
C VAL A 54 -6.55 -0.65 -10.63
N THR A 55 -6.74 0.10 -11.71
CA THR A 55 -8.05 0.60 -12.15
C THR A 55 -8.70 -0.29 -13.24
N ASP A 56 -8.01 -1.35 -13.68
CA ASP A 56 -8.48 -2.33 -14.67
C ASP A 56 -8.65 -3.70 -14.03
N GLU A 57 -9.89 -4.06 -13.73
CA GLU A 57 -10.23 -5.35 -13.11
C GLU A 57 -9.76 -6.54 -13.95
N GLY A 58 -9.77 -6.43 -15.28
CA GLY A 58 -9.30 -7.50 -16.18
C GLY A 58 -7.81 -7.78 -15.98
N SER A 59 -6.99 -6.72 -15.84
CA SER A 59 -5.55 -6.86 -15.57
C SER A 59 -5.27 -7.45 -14.18
N ILE A 60 -6.06 -7.07 -13.17
CA ILE A 60 -5.94 -7.60 -11.81
C ILE A 60 -6.25 -9.09 -11.80
N GLN A 61 -7.34 -9.53 -12.44
CA GLN A 61 -7.73 -10.93 -12.53
C GLN A 61 -6.70 -11.76 -13.31
N ALA A 62 -6.11 -11.21 -14.36
CA ALA A 62 -5.03 -11.87 -15.10
C ALA A 62 -3.79 -12.07 -14.21
N ALA A 63 -3.42 -11.08 -13.42
CA ALA A 63 -2.32 -11.18 -12.47
C ALA A 63 -2.58 -12.21 -11.36
N ALA A 64 -3.80 -12.26 -10.82
CA ALA A 64 -4.17 -13.25 -9.80
C ALA A 64 -4.07 -14.70 -10.33
N ARG A 65 -4.41 -14.91 -11.60
CA ARG A 65 -4.20 -16.22 -12.25
C ARG A 65 -2.72 -16.53 -12.48
N ALA A 66 -1.93 -15.54 -12.89
CA ALA A 66 -0.50 -15.74 -13.17
C ALA A 66 0.33 -15.97 -11.89
N ALA A 67 -0.06 -15.33 -10.79
CA ALA A 67 0.57 -15.43 -9.47
C ALA A 67 -0.31 -16.26 -8.50
N SER A 68 -0.76 -17.43 -8.97
CA SER A 68 -1.71 -18.30 -8.24
C SER A 68 -1.13 -18.96 -6.98
N ASP A 69 0.17 -18.78 -6.73
CA ASP A 69 0.89 -19.25 -5.55
C ASP A 69 1.09 -18.15 -4.48
N THR A 70 0.46 -17.00 -4.63
CA THR A 70 0.61 -15.84 -3.73
C THR A 70 0.15 -16.15 -2.31
N THR A 71 0.96 -15.75 -1.33
CA THR A 71 0.67 -15.79 0.12
C THR A 71 0.71 -14.42 0.79
N LEU A 72 1.27 -13.39 0.12
CA LEU A 72 1.27 -12.01 0.59
C LEU A 72 0.94 -11.04 -0.55
N LEU A 73 -0.07 -10.22 -0.34
CA LEU A 73 -0.39 -9.09 -1.23
C LEU A 73 0.06 -7.78 -0.60
N VAL A 74 0.82 -6.96 -1.33
CA VAL A 74 1.19 -5.60 -0.95
C VAL A 74 0.50 -4.60 -1.87
N ASN A 75 -0.53 -3.95 -1.38
CA ASN A 75 -1.25 -2.85 -2.02
C ASN A 75 -0.47 -1.55 -1.80
N ASN A 76 0.50 -1.29 -2.68
CA ASN A 76 1.36 -0.11 -2.62
C ASN A 76 1.06 0.90 -3.74
N ALA A 77 0.53 0.47 -4.89
CA ALA A 77 0.20 1.39 -5.98
C ALA A 77 -0.71 2.51 -5.48
N GLY A 78 -0.35 3.74 -5.83
CA GLY A 78 -1.09 4.92 -5.42
C GLY A 78 -0.64 6.17 -6.18
N MET A 79 -1.47 7.20 -6.13
CA MET A 79 -1.21 8.49 -6.77
C MET A 79 -1.81 9.64 -5.97
N SER A 80 -1.28 10.83 -6.21
CA SER A 80 -1.87 12.11 -5.80
C SER A 80 -1.84 13.05 -6.99
N THR A 81 -2.96 13.67 -7.29
CA THR A 81 -3.10 14.67 -8.36
C THR A 81 -2.91 16.09 -7.86
N GLY A 82 -3.04 16.30 -6.53
CA GLY A 82 -3.09 17.61 -5.93
C GLY A 82 -4.41 18.36 -6.20
N ALA A 83 -5.46 17.66 -6.64
CA ALA A 83 -6.74 18.28 -6.95
C ALA A 83 -7.39 18.89 -5.70
N SER A 84 -7.90 20.11 -5.83
CA SER A 84 -8.70 20.75 -4.80
C SER A 84 -10.09 20.12 -4.73
N LEU A 85 -10.59 19.84 -3.53
CA LEU A 85 -11.95 19.29 -3.36
C LEU A 85 -13.04 20.32 -3.73
N ALA A 86 -12.79 21.60 -3.46
CA ALA A 86 -13.81 22.64 -3.66
C ALA A 86 -13.86 23.18 -5.11
N ALA A 87 -12.74 23.13 -5.84
CA ALA A 87 -12.61 23.79 -7.14
C ALA A 87 -11.75 23.02 -8.16
N GLY A 88 -11.24 21.85 -7.81
CA GLY A 88 -10.40 21.04 -8.70
C GLY A 88 -11.22 20.24 -9.71
N ASP A 89 -10.50 19.62 -10.64
CA ASP A 89 -11.09 18.70 -11.61
C ASP A 89 -11.63 17.45 -10.91
N LEU A 90 -12.92 17.19 -11.06
CA LEU A 90 -13.59 16.02 -10.48
C LEU A 90 -13.08 14.70 -11.04
N ASP A 91 -12.61 14.68 -12.29
CA ASP A 91 -12.08 13.44 -12.88
C ASP A 91 -10.72 13.11 -12.27
N ALA A 92 -9.90 14.12 -11.91
CA ALA A 92 -8.69 13.90 -11.12
C ALA A 92 -9.00 13.36 -9.72
N VAL A 93 -10.02 13.88 -9.03
CA VAL A 93 -10.48 13.38 -7.72
C VAL A 93 -10.99 11.93 -7.84
N ARG A 94 -11.78 11.62 -8.87
CA ARG A 94 -12.26 10.25 -9.14
C ARG A 94 -11.11 9.30 -9.40
N LEU A 95 -10.13 9.71 -10.21
CA LEU A 95 -8.96 8.89 -10.52
C LEU A 95 -8.12 8.56 -9.27
N GLU A 96 -7.98 9.50 -8.33
CA GLU A 96 -7.36 9.22 -7.03
C GLU A 96 -8.16 8.17 -6.24
N MET A 97 -9.49 8.27 -6.22
CA MET A 97 -10.35 7.30 -5.52
C MET A 97 -10.28 5.92 -6.19
N GLU A 98 -10.35 5.86 -7.52
CA GLU A 98 -10.19 4.61 -8.28
C GLU A 98 -8.85 3.95 -7.98
N THR A 99 -7.76 4.72 -7.94
CA THR A 99 -6.43 4.17 -7.72
C THR A 99 -6.18 3.79 -6.26
N ASN A 100 -6.51 4.68 -5.31
CA ASN A 100 -6.07 4.55 -3.92
C ASN A 100 -7.06 3.79 -3.02
N PHE A 101 -8.34 3.65 -3.45
CA PHE A 101 -9.38 2.94 -2.70
C PHE A 101 -9.91 1.73 -3.48
N PHE A 102 -10.46 1.93 -4.68
CA PHE A 102 -11.02 0.82 -5.46
C PHE A 102 -9.93 -0.13 -5.96
N GLY A 103 -8.73 0.36 -6.27
CA GLY A 103 -7.57 -0.46 -6.61
C GLY A 103 -7.22 -1.48 -5.51
N PRO A 104 -6.90 -1.06 -4.28
CA PRO A 104 -6.70 -1.98 -3.14
C PRO A 104 -7.89 -2.90 -2.85
N LEU A 105 -9.11 -2.43 -3.00
CA LEU A 105 -10.31 -3.26 -2.86
C LEU A 105 -10.35 -4.36 -3.92
N ALA A 106 -10.18 -4.01 -5.20
CA ALA A 106 -10.24 -4.96 -6.32
C ALA A 106 -9.10 -5.98 -6.26
N THR A 107 -7.86 -5.54 -5.97
CA THR A 107 -6.72 -6.43 -5.81
C THR A 107 -6.89 -7.37 -4.61
N THR A 108 -7.37 -6.88 -3.47
CA THR A 108 -7.66 -7.72 -2.31
C THR A 108 -8.72 -8.77 -2.63
N ARG A 109 -9.81 -8.38 -3.30
CA ARG A 109 -10.88 -9.33 -3.72
C ARG A 109 -10.38 -10.40 -4.68
N ALA A 110 -9.46 -10.07 -5.58
CA ALA A 110 -8.89 -11.02 -6.53
C ALA A 110 -7.90 -11.98 -5.88
N PHE A 111 -7.07 -11.48 -4.95
CA PHE A 111 -6.00 -12.28 -4.34
C PHE A 111 -6.42 -12.99 -3.03
N ALA A 112 -7.42 -12.53 -2.30
CA ALA A 112 -7.85 -13.18 -1.06
C ALA A 112 -8.23 -14.68 -1.25
N PRO A 113 -8.97 -15.10 -2.30
CA PRO A 113 -9.20 -16.51 -2.56
C PRO A 113 -7.93 -17.28 -2.90
N VAL A 114 -6.96 -16.65 -3.56
CA VAL A 114 -5.65 -17.24 -3.89
C VAL A 114 -4.86 -17.50 -2.62
N ILE A 115 -4.75 -16.48 -1.75
CA ILE A 115 -4.02 -16.56 -0.47
C ILE A 115 -4.66 -17.62 0.44
N GLU A 116 -6.00 -17.64 0.54
CA GLU A 116 -6.73 -18.65 1.31
C GLU A 116 -6.48 -20.06 0.78
N GLY A 117 -6.52 -20.25 -0.56
CA GLY A 117 -6.24 -21.52 -1.21
C GLY A 117 -4.81 -22.03 -1.01
N ASN A 118 -3.86 -21.14 -0.74
CA ASN A 118 -2.47 -21.45 -0.42
C ASN A 118 -2.21 -21.62 1.10
N GLY A 119 -3.26 -21.74 1.91
CA GLY A 119 -3.16 -22.00 3.35
C GLY A 119 -3.15 -20.75 4.22
N GLY A 120 -3.60 -19.63 3.71
CA GLY A 120 -3.61 -18.34 4.38
C GLY A 120 -2.37 -17.48 4.11
N GLY A 121 -2.28 -16.35 4.79
CA GLY A 121 -1.18 -15.41 4.58
C GLY A 121 -1.51 -13.99 5.04
N ALA A 122 -1.15 -12.98 4.23
CA ALA A 122 -1.38 -11.60 4.63
C ALA A 122 -1.68 -10.65 3.46
N VAL A 123 -2.25 -9.50 3.82
CA VAL A 123 -2.39 -8.31 2.97
C VAL A 123 -1.78 -7.12 3.69
N LEU A 124 -0.90 -6.38 3.05
CA LEU A 124 -0.40 -5.08 3.50
C LEU A 124 -1.01 -3.97 2.65
N ASN A 125 -1.68 -3.02 3.27
CA ASN A 125 -2.15 -1.80 2.61
C ASN A 125 -1.23 -0.62 2.96
N VAL A 126 -0.65 0.02 1.94
CA VAL A 126 0.16 1.23 2.13
C VAL A 126 -0.77 2.44 2.20
N LEU A 127 -0.90 2.96 3.39
CA LEU A 127 -1.72 4.11 3.74
C LEU A 127 -0.85 5.38 3.88
N SER A 128 -1.29 6.33 4.71
CA SER A 128 -0.59 7.58 4.96
C SER A 128 -0.98 8.13 6.34
N VAL A 129 -0.17 9.02 6.89
CA VAL A 129 -0.58 9.90 7.99
C VAL A 129 -1.84 10.72 7.60
N LEU A 130 -2.04 10.95 6.32
CA LEU A 130 -3.23 11.61 5.77
C LEU A 130 -4.50 10.76 5.82
N SER A 131 -4.41 9.51 6.30
CA SER A 131 -5.59 8.75 6.72
C SER A 131 -6.32 9.40 7.91
N TRP A 132 -5.63 10.26 8.66
CA TRP A 132 -6.11 10.93 9.89
C TRP A 132 -5.98 12.45 9.85
N LEU A 133 -5.03 13.00 9.07
CA LEU A 133 -4.87 14.44 8.85
C LEU A 133 -5.43 14.83 7.48
N HIS A 134 -6.17 15.94 7.42
CA HIS A 134 -6.88 16.35 6.20
C HIS A 134 -6.56 17.79 5.83
N PRO A 135 -5.29 18.14 5.50
CA PRO A 135 -4.93 19.50 5.09
C PRO A 135 -5.61 19.86 3.76
N ALA A 136 -6.12 21.06 3.63
CA ALA A 136 -6.87 21.50 2.45
C ALA A 136 -6.09 21.31 1.12
N ALA A 137 -4.77 21.52 1.15
CA ALA A 137 -3.90 21.35 -0.03
C ALA A 137 -3.80 19.90 -0.55
N LEU A 138 -4.14 18.92 0.27
CA LEU A 138 -4.09 17.48 -0.05
C LEU A 138 -5.44 16.79 0.21
N GLY A 139 -6.52 17.54 0.21
CA GLY A 139 -7.84 17.07 0.64
C GLY A 139 -8.36 15.87 -0.13
N SER A 140 -8.22 15.84 -1.47
CA SER A 140 -8.66 14.72 -2.29
C SER A 140 -7.87 13.44 -1.98
N TYR A 141 -6.55 13.54 -1.92
CA TYR A 141 -5.69 12.43 -1.55
C TYR A 141 -5.96 11.94 -0.12
N ALA A 142 -6.11 12.86 0.84
CA ALA A 142 -6.43 12.53 2.22
C ALA A 142 -7.77 11.78 2.33
N ALA A 143 -8.79 12.20 1.60
CA ALA A 143 -10.08 11.51 1.53
C ALA A 143 -9.92 10.05 1.06
N THR A 144 -9.09 9.80 0.03
CA THR A 144 -8.82 8.43 -0.44
C THR A 144 -8.09 7.60 0.59
N LYS A 145 -7.13 8.18 1.32
CA LYS A 145 -6.36 7.45 2.35
C LYS A 145 -7.19 7.19 3.61
N ALA A 146 -8.10 8.08 3.99
CA ALA A 146 -9.08 7.85 5.04
C ALA A 146 -10.05 6.70 4.65
N ALA A 147 -10.56 6.70 3.42
CA ALA A 147 -11.38 5.62 2.90
C ALA A 147 -10.63 4.28 2.87
N ALA A 148 -9.37 4.28 2.40
CA ALA A 148 -8.53 3.08 2.38
C ALA A 148 -8.20 2.56 3.80
N TRP A 149 -8.10 3.43 4.80
CA TRP A 149 -7.96 3.02 6.19
C TRP A 149 -9.23 2.32 6.72
N ALA A 150 -10.41 2.89 6.43
CA ALA A 150 -11.68 2.26 6.77
C ALA A 150 -11.82 0.88 6.08
N LEU A 151 -11.47 0.80 4.78
CA LEU A 151 -11.41 -0.45 4.02
C LEU A 151 -10.49 -1.47 4.70
N THR A 152 -9.28 -1.07 5.10
CA THR A 152 -8.29 -1.94 5.74
C THR A 152 -8.83 -2.53 7.05
N ASN A 153 -9.49 -1.71 7.87
CA ASN A 153 -10.07 -2.16 9.14
C ASN A 153 -11.27 -3.10 8.96
N ALA A 154 -12.10 -2.86 7.94
CA ALA A 154 -13.23 -3.74 7.61
C ALA A 154 -12.74 -5.08 7.06
N THR A 155 -11.86 -5.04 6.06
CA THR A 155 -11.34 -6.28 5.43
C THR A 155 -10.50 -7.12 6.40
N ARG A 156 -9.86 -6.52 7.41
CA ARG A 156 -9.19 -7.28 8.47
C ARG A 156 -10.15 -8.22 9.17
N GLN A 157 -11.33 -7.73 9.55
CA GLN A 157 -12.36 -8.54 10.23
C GLN A 157 -12.96 -9.62 9.31
N GLU A 158 -13.13 -9.30 8.01
CA GLU A 158 -13.69 -10.24 7.04
C GLU A 158 -12.71 -11.35 6.66
N LEU A 159 -11.40 -11.07 6.65
CA LEU A 159 -10.37 -12.00 6.16
C LEU A 159 -9.68 -12.79 7.29
N GLU A 160 -9.72 -12.32 8.53
CA GLU A 160 -9.17 -13.04 9.67
C GLU A 160 -9.71 -14.48 9.81
N PRO A 161 -11.05 -14.76 9.69
CA PRO A 161 -11.58 -16.12 9.74
C PRO A 161 -11.11 -17.02 8.58
N ARG A 162 -10.57 -16.42 7.52
CA ARG A 162 -10.01 -17.10 6.33
C ARG A 162 -8.49 -17.31 6.44
N GLY A 163 -7.90 -17.06 7.61
CA GLY A 163 -6.46 -17.19 7.84
C GLY A 163 -5.61 -16.13 7.14
N ILE A 164 -6.18 -14.96 6.83
CA ILE A 164 -5.48 -13.86 6.14
C ILE A 164 -5.38 -12.67 7.09
N ALA A 165 -4.16 -12.36 7.53
CA ALA A 165 -3.89 -11.14 8.31
C ALA A 165 -3.93 -9.90 7.42
N VAL A 166 -4.45 -8.78 7.92
CA VAL A 166 -4.46 -7.51 7.18
C VAL A 166 -3.76 -6.43 8.00
N SER A 167 -2.68 -5.89 7.45
CA SER A 167 -1.85 -4.86 8.05
C SER A 167 -1.98 -3.52 7.32
N ALA A 168 -1.89 -2.44 8.08
CA ALA A 168 -1.82 -1.06 7.59
C ALA A 168 -0.40 -0.51 7.78
N LEU A 169 0.23 0.00 6.73
CA LEU A 169 1.43 0.81 6.84
C LEU A 169 1.07 2.29 6.73
N HIS A 170 1.30 3.05 7.77
CA HIS A 170 1.14 4.50 7.76
C HIS A 170 2.50 5.18 7.71
N VAL A 171 2.62 6.17 6.83
CA VAL A 171 3.85 6.93 6.60
C VAL A 171 3.52 8.38 6.23
N ALA A 172 4.37 9.33 6.59
CA ALA A 172 4.32 10.72 6.17
C ALA A 172 5.00 10.89 4.80
N TYR A 173 5.84 11.93 4.63
CA TYR A 173 6.55 12.13 3.38
C TYR A 173 7.75 11.19 3.26
N MET A 174 7.87 10.54 2.11
CA MET A 174 9.04 9.74 1.73
C MET A 174 9.81 10.41 0.61
N ASP A 175 11.12 10.18 0.52
CA ASP A 175 11.94 10.66 -0.59
C ASP A 175 11.66 9.87 -1.87
N THR A 176 10.61 10.29 -2.55
CA THR A 176 10.11 9.71 -3.80
C THR A 176 9.63 10.82 -4.74
N ASP A 177 9.41 10.50 -6.01
CA ASP A 177 8.87 11.44 -6.99
C ASP A 177 7.57 12.11 -6.54
N MET A 178 6.72 11.39 -5.79
CA MET A 178 5.44 11.92 -5.29
C MET A 178 5.63 13.09 -4.32
N ALA A 179 6.75 13.12 -3.60
CA ALA A 179 7.10 14.17 -2.64
C ALA A 179 8.26 15.05 -3.13
N ALA A 180 8.46 15.17 -4.46
CA ALA A 180 9.59 15.93 -5.03
C ALA A 180 9.64 17.40 -4.57
N ALA A 181 8.48 18.02 -4.34
CA ALA A 181 8.39 19.42 -3.88
C ALA A 181 8.60 19.60 -2.36
N VAL A 182 8.67 18.51 -1.58
CA VAL A 182 8.85 18.57 -0.12
C VAL A 182 10.35 18.70 0.20
N PRO A 183 10.76 19.55 1.17
CA PRO A 183 12.16 19.63 1.64
C PRO A 183 12.71 18.27 2.08
N ALA A 184 14.02 18.04 1.83
CA ALA A 184 14.64 16.74 2.07
C ALA A 184 14.66 16.35 3.55
N ASP A 185 14.82 17.34 4.44
CA ASP A 185 14.83 17.17 5.90
C ASP A 185 13.46 16.77 6.50
N GLN A 186 12.40 16.85 5.70
CA GLN A 186 11.04 16.44 6.07
C GLN A 186 10.66 15.06 5.51
N LYS A 187 11.57 14.37 4.84
CA LYS A 187 11.33 13.10 4.17
C LYS A 187 12.02 11.95 4.89
N THR A 188 11.33 10.83 4.94
CA THR A 188 11.90 9.55 5.39
C THR A 188 12.47 8.78 4.19
N ASP A 189 13.57 8.07 4.39
CA ASP A 189 14.12 7.16 3.38
C ASP A 189 13.11 6.01 3.09
N PRO A 190 12.68 5.83 1.84
CA PRO A 190 11.75 4.76 1.47
C PRO A 190 12.32 3.35 1.73
N SER A 191 13.66 3.19 1.78
CA SER A 191 14.29 1.93 2.15
C SER A 191 14.06 1.59 3.62
N ASP A 192 14.16 2.58 4.51
CA ASP A 192 13.86 2.39 5.94
C ASP A 192 12.39 2.10 6.19
N VAL A 193 11.50 2.77 5.45
CA VAL A 193 10.06 2.50 5.50
C VAL A 193 9.76 1.08 5.05
N ALA A 194 10.36 0.62 3.95
CA ALA A 194 10.21 -0.75 3.46
C ALA A 194 10.68 -1.77 4.51
N ARG A 195 11.84 -1.56 5.12
CA ARG A 195 12.35 -2.43 6.19
C ARG A 195 11.37 -2.52 7.36
N GLN A 196 10.89 -1.38 7.88
CA GLN A 196 9.92 -1.35 8.99
C GLN A 196 8.60 -2.03 8.62
N ALA A 197 8.12 -1.85 7.37
CA ALA A 197 6.93 -2.51 6.88
C ALA A 197 7.07 -4.04 6.89
N LEU A 198 8.18 -4.54 6.39
CA LEU A 198 8.45 -5.98 6.31
C LEU A 198 8.69 -6.60 7.69
N ASP A 199 9.43 -5.92 8.57
CA ASP A 199 9.62 -6.32 9.97
C ASP A 199 8.28 -6.38 10.72
N GLY A 200 7.39 -5.40 10.46
CA GLY A 200 6.05 -5.37 11.05
C GLY A 200 5.16 -6.52 10.58
N ILE A 201 5.24 -6.91 9.30
CA ILE A 201 4.54 -8.09 8.77
C ILE A 201 5.03 -9.37 9.45
N GLU A 202 6.35 -9.54 9.59
CA GLU A 202 6.93 -10.71 10.27
C GLU A 202 6.52 -10.77 11.73
N ALA A 203 6.45 -9.62 12.41
CA ALA A 203 5.98 -9.48 13.78
C ALA A 203 4.44 -9.61 13.94
N GLY A 204 3.69 -9.70 12.85
CA GLY A 204 2.22 -9.82 12.89
C GLY A 204 1.50 -8.53 13.32
N LEU A 205 2.11 -7.37 13.11
CA LEU A 205 1.50 -6.08 13.48
C LEU A 205 0.33 -5.72 12.57
N SER A 206 -0.79 -5.36 13.14
CA SER A 206 -1.97 -4.88 12.40
C SER A 206 -1.83 -3.43 11.92
N GLU A 207 -1.02 -2.61 12.60
CA GLU A 207 -0.64 -1.25 12.20
C GLU A 207 0.86 -1.06 12.35
N ILE A 208 1.49 -0.48 11.33
CA ILE A 208 2.92 -0.16 11.25
C ILE A 208 3.05 1.34 11.04
N LEU A 209 3.68 2.03 11.97
CA LEU A 209 3.88 3.48 11.96
C LEU A 209 5.35 3.77 11.64
N ALA A 210 5.65 4.06 10.36
CA ALA A 210 7.02 4.02 9.85
C ALA A 210 7.89 5.23 10.21
N ASP A 211 7.29 6.33 10.69
CA ASP A 211 8.04 7.55 11.02
C ASP A 211 7.50 8.24 12.29
N GLU A 212 8.28 9.19 12.81
CA GLU A 212 7.96 9.91 14.05
C GLU A 212 6.70 10.78 13.91
N THR A 213 6.54 11.44 12.75
CA THR A 213 5.35 12.26 12.45
C THR A 213 4.09 11.42 12.52
N THR A 214 4.10 10.26 11.91
CA THR A 214 2.97 9.32 11.91
C THR A 214 2.66 8.82 13.32
N ARG A 215 3.69 8.49 14.12
CA ARG A 215 3.53 8.09 15.54
C ARG A 215 2.93 9.22 16.38
N ALA A 216 3.44 10.44 16.22
CA ALA A 216 2.94 11.60 16.95
C ALA A 216 1.48 11.93 16.62
N VAL A 217 1.13 11.90 15.32
CA VAL A 217 -0.26 12.13 14.89
C VAL A 217 -1.19 11.05 15.43
N LYS A 218 -0.81 9.77 15.33
CA LYS A 218 -1.62 8.66 15.86
C LYS A 218 -1.84 8.79 17.37
N GLY A 219 -0.81 9.15 18.13
CA GLY A 219 -0.88 9.34 19.58
C GLY A 219 -1.81 10.48 20.00
N ASN A 220 -2.00 11.48 19.14
CA ASN A 220 -2.81 12.67 19.42
C ASN A 220 -4.24 12.63 18.85
N LEU A 221 -4.67 11.53 18.20
CA LEU A 221 -6.00 11.45 17.57
C LEU A 221 -7.16 11.69 18.57
N SER A 222 -7.03 11.24 19.81
CA SER A 222 -8.03 11.46 20.85
C SER A 222 -7.97 12.86 21.47
N ALA A 223 -6.84 13.55 21.41
CA ALA A 223 -6.68 14.90 21.95
C ALA A 223 -7.36 15.96 21.08
N SER A 224 -7.39 15.77 19.75
CA SER A 224 -8.01 16.73 18.82
C SER A 224 -9.53 16.79 18.92
N LEU A 225 -10.21 15.78 19.46
CA LEU A 225 -11.66 15.76 19.71
C LEU A 225 -12.06 16.60 20.91
N ASN A 226 -11.12 16.95 21.80
CA ASN A 226 -11.35 17.74 23.00
C ASN A 226 -10.96 19.21 22.86
N ALA A 227 -10.47 19.63 21.69
CA ALA A 227 -9.98 20.99 21.40
C ALA A 227 -10.93 21.85 20.54
N ALA A 228 -12.20 21.44 20.43
CA ALA A 228 -13.25 22.17 19.69
C ALA A 228 -14.21 22.89 20.63
#